data_a0b0c9902707d11f731ffd1f7943b0f4
#
_entry.id   a0b0c9902707d11f731ffd1f7943b0f4
#
_cell.length_a   1.000
_cell.length_b   1.000
_cell.length_c   1.000
_cell.angle_alpha   90.00
_cell.angle_beta   90.00
_cell.angle_gamma   90.00
#
_symmetry.space_group_name_H-M   'P 1'
#
loop_
_entity.id
_entity.type
_entity.pdbx_description
1 polymer ?
#
loop_
_entity_poly.entity_id
_entity_poly.type
_entity_poly.pdbx_seq_one_letter_code
_entity_poly.pdbx_strand_id
1 'polypeptide(L)'
;MVCGRYEGIDERVRLTCVDRELSIGDYVLNGGEVGAMVIIDSVTRLIPGVLGGERSTAEDSFEEGLLEYPQYTRPRVFKGKEVPEVLLSGNHERIRQWRRAESLKKTLKRRPDLLPDAELTDQDKIFQIGRAHV
;
A
#
# COMPACT_ATOMS: atom_id res chain seq x y z
N MET A 1 13.32 3.43 -20.44
CA MET A 1 13.73 3.91 -19.10
C MET A 1 15.25 4.01 -19.10
N VAL A 2 15.82 5.11 -18.58
CA VAL A 2 17.27 5.34 -18.51
C VAL A 2 17.70 5.20 -17.06
N CYS A 3 18.70 4.39 -16.77
CA CYS A 3 19.25 4.14 -15.44
C CYS A 3 20.70 4.63 -15.40
N GLY A 4 20.96 5.65 -14.60
CA GLY A 4 22.31 6.17 -14.40
C GLY A 4 23.13 5.30 -13.47
N ARG A 5 24.47 5.34 -13.64
CA ARG A 5 25.46 4.77 -12.73
C ARG A 5 26.55 5.77 -12.43
N TYR A 6 27.36 5.46 -11.42
CA TYR A 6 28.48 6.29 -10.97
C TYR A 6 28.02 7.69 -10.54
N GLU A 7 28.53 8.74 -11.16
CA GLU A 7 28.27 10.14 -10.79
C GLU A 7 27.00 10.71 -11.44
N GLY A 8 26.28 9.92 -12.26
CA GLY A 8 25.00 10.33 -12.86
C GLY A 8 25.01 10.39 -14.39
N ILE A 9 24.07 11.12 -14.93
CA ILE A 9 23.85 11.31 -16.36
C ILE A 9 24.15 12.77 -16.69
N ASP A 10 24.79 13.01 -17.85
CA ASP A 10 25.06 14.37 -18.35
C ASP A 10 23.74 15.19 -18.37
N GLU A 11 23.79 16.35 -17.75
CA GLU A 11 22.64 17.22 -17.59
C GLU A 11 21.98 17.59 -18.93
N ARG A 12 22.77 17.72 -20.00
CA ARG A 12 22.24 18.00 -21.33
C ARG A 12 21.38 16.86 -21.88
N VAL A 13 21.69 15.62 -21.54
CA VAL A 13 20.85 14.46 -21.89
C VAL A 13 19.54 14.53 -21.12
N ARG A 14 19.62 14.84 -19.82
CA ARG A 14 18.45 15.01 -18.98
C ARG A 14 17.50 16.08 -19.54
N LEU A 15 18.04 17.23 -19.89
CA LEU A 15 17.26 18.38 -20.39
C LEU A 15 16.68 18.20 -21.79
N THR A 16 17.31 17.37 -22.64
CA THR A 16 16.95 17.27 -24.06
C THR A 16 16.28 15.96 -24.46
N CYS A 17 16.50 14.89 -23.70
CA CYS A 17 16.08 13.53 -24.06
C CYS A 17 15.18 12.86 -23.02
N VAL A 18 14.97 13.47 -21.84
CA VAL A 18 14.21 12.88 -20.75
C VAL A 18 12.90 13.63 -20.54
N ASP A 19 11.78 12.93 -20.68
CA ASP A 19 10.45 13.51 -20.48
C ASP A 19 10.10 13.63 -19.00
N ARG A 20 10.64 12.73 -18.16
CA ARG A 20 10.29 12.65 -16.73
C ARG A 20 11.39 12.02 -15.90
N GLU A 21 11.69 12.62 -14.75
CA GLU A 21 12.54 12.03 -13.71
C GLU A 21 11.67 11.49 -12.57
N LEU A 22 12.03 10.32 -12.06
CA LEU A 22 11.33 9.66 -10.97
C LEU A 22 12.31 9.32 -9.85
N SER A 23 11.92 9.64 -8.63
CA SER A 23 12.58 9.18 -7.40
C SER A 23 11.71 8.14 -6.71
N ILE A 24 12.33 7.13 -6.12
CA ILE A 24 11.65 6.13 -5.30
C ILE A 24 11.84 6.35 -3.79
N GLY A 25 12.55 7.40 -3.39
CA GLY A 25 12.76 7.76 -1.98
C GLY A 25 14.02 8.59 -1.76
N ASP A 26 14.17 9.11 -0.54
CA ASP A 26 15.27 10.00 -0.12
C ASP A 26 16.49 9.20 0.34
N TYR A 27 17.06 8.41 -0.56
CA TYR A 27 18.27 7.63 -0.33
C TYR A 27 19.05 7.44 -1.65
N VAL A 28 20.34 7.18 -1.54
CA VAL A 28 21.23 7.00 -2.70
C VAL A 28 21.40 5.51 -2.99
N LEU A 29 21.26 5.14 -4.27
CA LEU A 29 21.53 3.80 -4.79
C LEU A 29 22.81 3.84 -5.65
N ASN A 30 23.49 2.68 -5.79
CA ASN A 30 24.67 2.55 -6.63
C ASN A 30 24.37 2.66 -8.14
N GLY A 31 23.09 2.59 -8.53
CA GLY A 31 22.63 2.71 -9.89
C GLY A 31 21.11 2.76 -9.95
N GLY A 32 20.54 3.18 -11.07
CA GLY A 32 19.11 3.37 -11.26
C GLY A 32 18.30 2.08 -11.49
N GLU A 33 18.97 0.93 -11.67
CA GLU A 33 18.31 -0.32 -12.09
C GLU A 33 17.34 -0.85 -11.03
N VAL A 34 17.71 -0.78 -9.75
CA VAL A 34 16.84 -1.22 -8.65
C VAL A 34 15.60 -0.31 -8.57
N GLY A 35 15.80 1.00 -8.73
CA GLY A 35 14.69 1.96 -8.82
C GLY A 35 13.76 1.67 -9.99
N ALA A 36 14.33 1.36 -11.16
CA ALA A 36 13.56 0.96 -12.34
C ALA A 36 12.75 -0.31 -12.10
N MET A 37 13.33 -1.32 -11.44
CA MET A 37 12.62 -2.56 -11.06
C MET A 37 11.43 -2.28 -10.15
N VAL A 38 11.59 -1.43 -9.15
CA VAL A 38 10.49 -1.02 -8.24
C VAL A 38 9.35 -0.36 -9.03
N ILE A 39 9.67 0.56 -9.94
CA ILE A 39 8.68 1.25 -10.76
C ILE A 39 7.98 0.27 -11.71
N ILE A 40 8.73 -0.60 -12.38
CA ILE A 40 8.16 -1.60 -13.30
C ILE A 40 7.22 -2.54 -12.54
N ASP A 41 7.65 -3.10 -11.41
CA ASP A 41 6.85 -4.02 -10.62
C ASP A 41 5.55 -3.36 -10.11
N SER A 42 5.67 -2.16 -9.51
CA SER A 42 4.53 -1.43 -8.97
C SER A 42 3.51 -1.01 -10.03
N VAL A 43 3.97 -0.59 -11.22
CA VAL A 43 3.07 -0.17 -12.31
C VAL A 43 2.47 -1.38 -13.03
N THR A 44 3.27 -2.41 -13.29
CA THR A 44 2.83 -3.58 -14.06
C THR A 44 1.68 -4.31 -13.37
N ARG A 45 1.69 -4.40 -12.05
CA ARG A 45 0.61 -5.03 -11.30
C ARG A 45 -0.74 -4.30 -11.37
N LEU A 46 -0.74 -3.01 -11.76
CA LEU A 46 -1.97 -2.21 -11.96
C LEU A 46 -2.57 -2.41 -13.37
N ILE A 47 -1.84 -3.04 -14.27
CA ILE A 47 -2.32 -3.30 -15.64
C ILE A 47 -3.36 -4.43 -15.60
N PRO A 48 -4.59 -4.22 -16.15
CA PRO A 48 -5.61 -5.26 -16.19
C PRO A 48 -5.09 -6.55 -16.82
N GLY A 49 -5.38 -7.69 -16.20
CA GLY A 49 -5.00 -9.02 -16.70
C GLY A 49 -3.57 -9.47 -16.39
N VAL A 50 -2.72 -8.64 -15.78
CA VAL A 50 -1.36 -9.04 -15.39
C VAL A 50 -1.37 -9.93 -14.15
N LEU A 51 -2.17 -9.58 -13.15
CA LEU A 51 -2.39 -10.42 -11.98
C LEU A 51 -3.60 -11.34 -12.23
N GLY A 52 -3.49 -12.60 -11.78
CA GLY A 52 -4.46 -13.67 -12.10
C GLY A 52 -5.86 -13.56 -11.48
N GLY A 53 -6.31 -12.38 -11.04
CA GLY A 53 -7.64 -12.15 -10.49
C GLY A 53 -8.07 -10.70 -10.66
N GLU A 54 -9.29 -10.48 -11.14
CA GLU A 54 -9.88 -9.13 -11.36
C GLU A 54 -9.95 -8.28 -10.07
N ARG A 55 -9.77 -8.89 -8.89
CA ARG A 55 -9.82 -8.21 -7.57
C ARG A 55 -8.53 -8.31 -6.78
N SER A 56 -7.43 -8.78 -7.39
CA SER A 56 -6.19 -9.04 -6.65
C SER A 56 -5.52 -7.78 -6.11
N THR A 57 -5.80 -6.62 -6.69
CA THR A 57 -5.27 -5.31 -6.26
C THR A 57 -6.28 -4.47 -5.48
N ALA A 58 -7.58 -4.75 -5.56
CA ALA A 58 -8.63 -3.91 -4.98
C ALA A 58 -8.55 -3.75 -3.44
N GLU A 59 -7.92 -4.69 -2.75
CA GLU A 59 -7.73 -4.65 -1.29
C GLU A 59 -6.30 -4.25 -0.89
N ASP A 60 -5.43 -3.93 -1.86
CA ASP A 60 -4.04 -3.52 -1.60
C ASP A 60 -3.97 -2.13 -0.94
N SER A 61 -2.83 -1.88 -0.28
CA SER A 61 -2.55 -0.54 0.26
C SER A 61 -2.59 0.50 -0.85
N PHE A 62 -3.19 1.64 -0.55
CA PHE A 62 -3.32 2.85 -1.39
C PHE A 62 -4.42 2.83 -2.45
N GLU A 63 -5.06 1.72 -2.79
CA GLU A 63 -6.16 1.69 -3.77
C GLU A 63 -7.35 2.55 -3.32
N GLU A 64 -7.78 2.42 -2.06
CA GLU A 64 -8.82 3.26 -1.46
C GLU A 64 -8.25 4.36 -0.54
N GLY A 65 -6.98 4.70 -0.70
CA GLY A 65 -6.30 5.69 0.15
C GLY A 65 -5.99 5.21 1.56
N LEU A 66 -6.13 3.93 1.85
CA LEU A 66 -5.80 3.33 3.15
C LEU A 66 -4.65 2.33 3.04
N LEU A 67 -4.00 2.05 4.17
CA LEU A 67 -3.11 0.90 4.27
C LEU A 67 -3.92 -0.39 4.40
N GLU A 68 -3.45 -1.44 3.76
CA GLU A 68 -4.06 -2.78 3.84
C GLU A 68 -4.14 -3.26 5.31
N TYR A 69 -5.22 -3.98 5.63
CA TYR A 69 -5.43 -4.64 6.92
C TYR A 69 -4.38 -5.75 7.18
N PRO A 70 -4.20 -6.22 8.45
CA PRO A 70 -3.26 -7.27 8.77
C PRO A 70 -3.72 -8.62 8.21
N GLN A 71 -2.81 -9.29 7.49
CA GLN A 71 -3.02 -10.64 6.96
C GLN A 71 -2.66 -11.71 7.99
N TYR A 72 -3.40 -12.81 7.99
CA TYR A 72 -3.17 -13.97 8.84
C TYR A 72 -3.11 -15.25 8.01
N THR A 73 -2.24 -16.18 8.42
CA THR A 73 -2.08 -17.48 7.78
C THR A 73 -2.07 -18.59 8.82
N ARG A 74 -1.97 -19.83 8.39
CA ARG A 74 -1.81 -20.99 9.25
C ARG A 74 -0.44 -21.01 9.94
N PRO A 75 -0.33 -21.57 11.15
CA PRO A 75 -1.36 -22.18 11.99
C PRO A 75 -2.26 -21.15 12.71
N ARG A 76 -3.44 -21.59 13.22
CA ARG A 76 -4.38 -20.75 13.98
C ARG A 76 -3.72 -20.08 15.20
N VAL A 77 -2.83 -20.79 15.88
CA VAL A 77 -2.07 -20.28 17.02
C VAL A 77 -0.59 -20.34 16.69
N PHE A 78 0.10 -19.23 16.81
CA PHE A 78 1.54 -19.14 16.64
C PHE A 78 2.19 -18.38 17.79
N LYS A 79 3.06 -19.05 18.55
CA LYS A 79 3.75 -18.50 19.73
C LYS A 79 2.78 -17.82 20.72
N GLY A 80 1.66 -18.50 21.02
CA GLY A 80 0.63 -18.02 21.95
C GLY A 80 -0.26 -16.88 21.41
N LYS A 81 -0.09 -16.47 20.15
CA LYS A 81 -0.97 -15.49 19.49
C LYS A 81 -1.93 -16.19 18.55
N GLU A 82 -3.21 -15.87 18.67
CA GLU A 82 -4.27 -16.47 17.88
C GLU A 82 -4.68 -15.59 16.70
N VAL A 83 -5.15 -16.23 15.63
CA VAL A 83 -5.88 -15.53 14.56
C VAL A 83 -7.18 -14.98 15.13
N PRO A 84 -7.56 -13.71 14.86
CA PRO A 84 -8.83 -13.14 15.33
C PRO A 84 -10.02 -14.03 14.96
N GLU A 85 -10.88 -14.32 15.93
CA GLU A 85 -12.00 -15.25 15.79
C GLU A 85 -12.98 -14.82 14.68
N VAL A 86 -13.15 -13.51 14.47
CA VAL A 86 -13.97 -12.96 13.39
C VAL A 86 -13.55 -13.47 12.02
N LEU A 87 -12.25 -13.69 11.78
CA LEU A 87 -11.74 -14.20 10.49
C LEU A 87 -12.03 -15.69 10.29
N LEU A 88 -12.34 -16.41 11.36
CA LEU A 88 -12.68 -17.83 11.34
C LEU A 88 -14.20 -18.06 11.34
N SER A 89 -15.00 -17.02 11.48
CA SER A 89 -16.46 -17.10 11.66
C SER A 89 -17.25 -17.51 10.41
N GLY A 90 -16.64 -17.37 9.22
CA GLY A 90 -17.34 -17.53 7.94
C GLY A 90 -18.35 -16.40 7.61
N ASN A 91 -18.54 -15.43 8.51
CA ASN A 91 -19.42 -14.30 8.27
C ASN A 91 -18.71 -13.20 7.47
N HIS A 92 -18.89 -13.22 6.16
CA HIS A 92 -18.20 -12.31 5.22
C HIS A 92 -18.43 -10.83 5.54
N GLU A 93 -19.63 -10.45 6.01
CA GLU A 93 -19.92 -9.06 6.37
C GLU A 93 -19.11 -8.59 7.58
N ARG A 94 -19.10 -9.41 8.65
CA ARG A 94 -18.29 -9.12 9.84
C ARG A 94 -16.80 -9.09 9.54
N ILE A 95 -16.34 -9.96 8.64
CA ILE A 95 -14.94 -9.98 8.20
C ILE A 95 -14.59 -8.70 7.44
N ARG A 96 -15.45 -8.23 6.53
CA ARG A 96 -15.23 -6.96 5.81
C ARG A 96 -15.16 -5.76 6.77
N GLN A 97 -16.11 -5.67 7.69
CA GLN A 97 -16.14 -4.60 8.69
C GLN A 97 -14.88 -4.61 9.57
N TRP A 98 -14.44 -5.78 10.00
CA TRP A 98 -13.21 -5.93 10.78
C TRP A 98 -11.98 -5.51 9.97
N ARG A 99 -11.85 -5.96 8.72
CA ARG A 99 -10.76 -5.58 7.81
C ARG A 99 -10.70 -4.07 7.63
N ARG A 100 -11.84 -3.44 7.34
CA ARG A 100 -11.95 -1.98 7.18
C ARG A 100 -11.51 -1.24 8.46
N ALA A 101 -11.97 -1.68 9.62
CA ALA A 101 -11.58 -1.10 10.91
C ALA A 101 -10.08 -1.23 11.17
N GLU A 102 -9.45 -2.36 10.84
CA GLU A 102 -8.01 -2.56 11.00
C GLU A 102 -7.18 -1.73 9.99
N SER A 103 -7.65 -1.57 8.75
CA SER A 103 -7.05 -0.66 7.77
C SER A 103 -7.03 0.78 8.27
N LEU A 104 -8.16 1.28 8.78
CA LEU A 104 -8.28 2.62 9.36
C LEU A 104 -7.34 2.80 10.56
N LYS A 105 -7.30 1.85 11.50
CA LYS A 105 -6.39 1.88 12.65
C LYS A 105 -4.93 1.94 12.22
N LYS A 106 -4.54 1.11 11.26
CA LYS A 106 -3.17 1.03 10.75
C LYS A 106 -2.78 2.32 10.04
N THR A 107 -3.69 2.87 9.21
CA THR A 107 -3.47 4.12 8.48
C THR A 107 -3.35 5.29 9.45
N LEU A 108 -4.27 5.44 10.39
CA LEU A 108 -4.23 6.49 11.40
C LEU A 108 -2.91 6.47 12.20
N LYS A 109 -2.40 5.29 12.52
CA LYS A 109 -1.16 5.13 13.30
C LYS A 109 0.10 5.35 12.47
N ARG A 110 0.15 4.93 11.21
CA ARG A 110 1.38 4.87 10.41
C ARG A 110 1.47 5.89 9.30
N ARG A 111 0.33 6.25 8.72
CA ARG A 111 0.22 7.14 7.58
C ARG A 111 -1.03 8.03 7.71
N PRO A 112 -1.12 8.84 8.78
CA PRO A 112 -2.27 9.75 8.97
C PRO A 112 -2.42 10.76 7.82
N ASP A 113 -1.35 11.03 7.10
CA ASP A 113 -1.30 11.86 5.90
C ASP A 113 -2.18 11.38 4.74
N LEU A 114 -2.53 10.09 4.70
CA LEU A 114 -3.42 9.51 3.67
C LEU A 114 -4.90 9.76 3.94
N LEU A 115 -5.29 9.98 5.20
CA LEU A 115 -6.70 10.05 5.59
C LEU A 115 -7.51 11.18 4.93
N PRO A 116 -6.94 12.39 4.68
CA PRO A 116 -7.67 13.46 4.01
C PRO A 116 -8.12 13.12 2.58
N ASP A 117 -7.34 12.28 1.87
CA ASP A 117 -7.60 11.89 0.49
C ASP A 117 -8.29 10.52 0.38
N ALA A 118 -8.48 9.81 1.51
CA ALA A 118 -9.11 8.50 1.55
C ALA A 118 -10.63 8.59 1.39
N GLU A 119 -11.22 7.63 0.67
CA GLU A 119 -12.67 7.48 0.55
C GLU A 119 -13.26 6.94 1.86
N LEU A 120 -13.61 7.86 2.79
CA LEU A 120 -14.14 7.52 4.09
C LEU A 120 -15.67 7.52 4.09
N THR A 121 -16.26 6.42 4.55
CA THR A 121 -17.70 6.32 4.83
C THR A 121 -18.07 7.08 6.09
N ASP A 122 -19.35 7.37 6.31
CA ASP A 122 -19.81 8.01 7.55
C ASP A 122 -19.53 7.13 8.79
N GLN A 123 -19.55 5.81 8.64
CA GLN A 123 -19.16 4.87 9.70
C GLN A 123 -17.66 4.97 10.03
N ASP A 124 -16.80 5.17 9.04
CA ASP A 124 -15.37 5.37 9.25
C ASP A 124 -15.08 6.65 10.02
N LYS A 125 -15.79 7.74 9.71
CA LYS A 125 -15.69 9.04 10.42
C LYS A 125 -16.08 8.90 11.88
N ILE A 126 -17.18 8.20 12.19
CA ILE A 126 -17.61 7.91 13.57
C ILE A 126 -16.54 7.10 14.31
N PHE A 127 -15.93 6.10 13.65
CA PHE A 127 -14.87 5.31 14.23
C PHE A 127 -13.61 6.13 14.56
N GLN A 128 -13.25 7.10 13.71
CA GLN A 128 -12.13 8.02 13.95
C GLN A 128 -12.41 8.95 15.14
N ILE A 129 -13.60 9.55 15.21
CA ILE A 129 -14.00 10.47 16.29
C ILE A 129 -14.01 9.74 17.65
N GLY A 130 -14.52 8.52 17.73
CA GLY A 130 -14.56 7.73 18.96
C GLY A 130 -13.18 7.33 19.51
N ARG A 131 -12.09 7.45 18.73
CA ARG A 131 -10.72 7.15 19.15
C ARG A 131 -9.84 8.38 19.37
N ALA A 132 -10.23 9.54 18.88
CA ALA A 132 -9.53 10.79 19.16
C ALA A 132 -9.74 11.28 20.61
N HIS A 133 -10.60 10.61 21.37
CA HIS A 133 -10.93 10.92 22.76
C HIS A 133 -10.49 9.87 23.79
N VAL A 134 -9.54 8.97 23.44
CA VAL A 134 -8.96 8.00 24.40
C VAL A 134 -7.46 8.15 24.49
#